data_097ebb930750227a18bf77769a0953a5
#
_entry.id   097ebb930750227a18bf77769a0953a5
#
_cell.length_a   1.000
_cell.length_b   1.000
_cell.length_c   1.000
_cell.angle_alpha   90.00
_cell.angle_beta   90.00
_cell.angle_gamma   90.00
#
_symmetry.space_group_name_H-M   'P 1'
#
loop_
_entity.id
_entity.type
_entity.pdbx_description
1 polymer ?
#
loop_
_entity_poly.entity_id
_entity_poly.type
_entity_poly.pdbx_seq_one_letter_code
_entity_poly.pdbx_strand_id
1 'polypeptide(L)'
;IRLSLVGSEMCIRDRTRILNVFNHIPVQLAKDNKKFQISKVASGARFRDYRGCVEWLDDAGMVNICYCLNFPELPLQGNYDDTKYKIYFADSGLLVAMLDEEAQEDLRTNKNLGVYKGALYENVVGEALVKAGYKLYYYKRDDSTLEQDFFVRTASALIPIEVKAKNGTAKSMRTLISSEKYADIHCGIKFTGGNIGYSDDIYTFPYFCAFLLKRYLAGADI
;
A
#
# COMPACT_ATOMS: atom_id res chain seq x y z
N ILE A 1 31.37 2.85 30.26
CA ILE A 1 31.81 3.93 29.29
C ILE A 1 32.24 3.33 27.94
N ARG A 2 32.05 2.04 27.66
CA ARG A 2 32.35 1.43 26.34
C ARG A 2 31.14 1.23 25.43
N LEU A 3 29.95 1.63 25.84
CA LEU A 3 28.71 1.47 25.08
C LEU A 3 28.48 2.55 24.00
N SER A 4 29.20 3.69 24.05
CA SER A 4 28.96 4.79 23.11
C SER A 4 29.71 4.65 21.77
N LEU A 5 30.81 3.91 21.69
CA LEU A 5 31.60 3.75 20.46
C LEU A 5 31.05 2.62 19.55
N VAL A 6 30.52 1.56 20.12
CA VAL A 6 29.87 0.47 19.36
C VAL A 6 28.56 0.96 18.76
N GLY A 7 27.84 1.87 19.44
CA GLY A 7 26.63 2.49 18.93
C GLY A 7 26.87 3.41 17.72
N SER A 8 28.01 4.09 17.62
CA SER A 8 28.26 5.05 16.53
C SER A 8 28.57 4.38 15.19
N GLU A 9 29.33 3.29 15.16
CA GLU A 9 29.64 2.57 13.91
C GLU A 9 28.43 1.76 13.38
N MET A 10 27.65 1.14 14.25
CA MET A 10 26.36 0.58 13.86
C MET A 10 25.42 1.64 13.30
N CYS A 11 25.29 2.81 13.94
CA CYS A 11 24.48 3.92 13.48
C CYS A 11 24.86 4.43 12.08
N ILE A 12 26.13 4.51 11.73
CA ILE A 12 26.57 5.04 10.43
C ILE A 12 26.22 4.06 9.30
N ARG A 13 26.46 2.77 9.51
CA ARG A 13 26.16 1.74 8.50
C ARG A 13 24.66 1.55 8.31
N ASP A 14 23.90 1.59 9.38
CA ASP A 14 22.44 1.47 9.34
C ASP A 14 21.80 2.72 8.74
N ARG A 15 22.34 3.91 9.00
CA ARG A 15 21.92 5.16 8.34
C ARG A 15 22.00 5.06 6.82
N THR A 16 23.11 4.57 6.27
CA THR A 16 23.26 4.41 4.83
C THR A 16 22.22 3.41 4.27
N ARG A 17 21.98 2.32 4.96
CA ARG A 17 20.98 1.32 4.56
C ARG A 17 19.55 1.86 4.63
N ILE A 18 19.21 2.59 5.68
CA ILE A 18 17.92 3.27 5.85
C ILE A 18 17.68 4.25 4.71
N LEU A 19 18.66 5.10 4.39
CA LEU A 19 18.58 6.03 3.27
C LEU A 19 18.44 5.32 1.92
N ASN A 20 19.15 4.22 1.73
CA ASN A 20 19.02 3.40 0.51
C ASN A 20 17.61 2.83 0.38
N VAL A 21 17.03 2.28 1.45
CA VAL A 21 15.63 1.81 1.45
C VAL A 21 14.70 2.97 1.09
N PHE A 22 14.79 4.08 1.83
CA PHE A 22 13.92 5.25 1.66
C PHE A 22 13.94 5.79 0.22
N ASN A 23 15.13 5.98 -0.35
CA ASN A 23 15.30 6.50 -1.71
C ASN A 23 14.80 5.54 -2.81
N HIS A 24 14.69 4.23 -2.53
CA HIS A 24 14.20 3.25 -3.49
C HIS A 24 12.69 3.04 -3.44
N ILE A 25 11.99 3.57 -2.45
CA ILE A 25 10.54 3.43 -2.34
C ILE A 25 9.81 4.01 -3.57
N PRO A 26 10.05 5.28 -4.00
CA PRO A 26 9.34 5.84 -5.15
C PRO A 26 9.54 5.04 -6.44
N VAL A 27 10.80 4.62 -6.68
CA VAL A 27 11.17 3.85 -7.86
C VAL A 27 10.49 2.48 -7.91
N GLN A 28 10.25 1.85 -6.74
CA GLN A 28 9.59 0.55 -6.68
C GLN A 28 8.07 0.66 -6.70
N LEU A 29 7.51 1.71 -6.12
CA LEU A 29 6.08 2.03 -6.23
C LEU A 29 5.66 2.37 -7.66
N ALA A 30 6.54 2.99 -8.44
CA ALA A 30 6.30 3.35 -9.84
C ALA A 30 6.43 2.16 -10.82
N LYS A 31 6.36 0.92 -10.35
CA LYS A 31 6.39 -0.30 -11.19
C LYS A 31 5.03 -0.97 -11.18
N ASP A 32 4.77 -1.79 -12.21
CA ASP A 32 3.57 -2.63 -12.24
C ASP A 32 3.52 -3.59 -11.04
N ASN A 33 4.66 -4.20 -10.71
CA ASN A 33 4.81 -4.98 -9.49
C ASN A 33 5.42 -4.11 -8.38
N LYS A 34 4.58 -3.64 -7.48
CA LYS A 34 4.93 -2.74 -6.37
C LYS A 34 5.48 -3.47 -5.13
N LYS A 35 5.62 -4.81 -5.17
CA LYS A 35 6.29 -5.57 -4.11
C LYS A 35 7.70 -5.01 -3.90
N PHE A 36 8.01 -4.62 -2.68
CA PHE A 36 9.32 -4.07 -2.34
C PHE A 36 10.39 -5.17 -2.39
N GLN A 37 11.43 -4.94 -3.16
CA GLN A 37 12.51 -5.90 -3.40
C GLN A 37 13.82 -5.37 -2.83
N ILE A 38 14.26 -5.93 -1.71
CA ILE A 38 15.52 -5.55 -1.04
C ILE A 38 16.72 -5.72 -1.99
N SER A 39 16.73 -6.74 -2.83
CA SER A 39 17.81 -6.99 -3.80
C SER A 39 18.02 -5.86 -4.82
N LYS A 40 17.04 -4.96 -4.96
CA LYS A 40 17.11 -3.78 -5.84
C LYS A 40 17.58 -2.52 -5.12
N VAL A 41 17.73 -2.56 -3.81
CA VAL A 41 18.15 -1.39 -3.01
C VAL A 41 19.66 -1.14 -3.12
N ALA A 42 20.45 -2.21 -3.15
CA ALA A 42 21.89 -2.14 -3.34
C ALA A 42 22.42 -3.47 -3.87
N SER A 43 23.61 -3.43 -4.53
CA SER A 43 24.29 -4.65 -4.98
C SER A 43 24.59 -5.57 -3.80
N GLY A 44 24.18 -6.83 -3.87
CA GLY A 44 24.36 -7.82 -2.82
C GLY A 44 23.47 -7.62 -1.57
N ALA A 45 22.49 -6.73 -1.62
CA ALA A 45 21.56 -6.50 -0.50
C ALA A 45 20.76 -7.79 -0.19
N ARG A 46 20.77 -8.21 1.08
CA ARG A 46 20.04 -9.37 1.58
C ARG A 46 18.94 -8.94 2.52
N PHE A 47 17.83 -9.65 2.50
CA PHE A 47 16.65 -9.37 3.35
C PHE A 47 17.02 -9.20 4.82
N ARG A 48 17.80 -10.14 5.39
CA ARG A 48 18.22 -10.10 6.80
C ARG A 48 18.99 -8.84 7.20
N ASP A 49 19.68 -8.20 6.25
CA ASP A 49 20.55 -7.03 6.52
C ASP A 49 19.77 -5.71 6.43
N TYR A 50 18.57 -5.71 5.83
CA TYR A 50 17.76 -4.52 5.55
C TYR A 50 16.39 -4.54 6.24
N ARG A 51 15.92 -5.70 6.75
CA ARG A 51 14.62 -5.83 7.41
C ARG A 51 14.46 -4.80 8.53
N GLY A 52 15.42 -4.73 9.44
CA GLY A 52 15.41 -3.76 10.54
C GLY A 52 15.41 -2.29 10.07
N CYS A 53 15.95 -2.00 8.87
CA CYS A 53 15.89 -0.66 8.30
C CYS A 53 14.47 -0.29 7.84
N VAL A 54 13.74 -1.25 7.27
CA VAL A 54 12.34 -1.06 6.87
C VAL A 54 11.45 -0.90 8.11
N GLU A 55 11.61 -1.78 9.10
CA GLU A 55 10.89 -1.70 10.38
C GLU A 55 11.16 -0.38 11.10
N TRP A 56 12.40 0.10 11.09
CA TRP A 56 12.76 1.39 11.67
C TRP A 56 12.06 2.57 10.99
N LEU A 57 11.93 2.55 9.67
CA LEU A 57 11.21 3.60 8.93
C LEU A 57 9.72 3.60 9.25
N ASP A 58 9.12 2.42 9.47
CA ASP A 58 7.73 2.26 9.88
C ASP A 58 7.52 2.77 11.31
N ASP A 59 8.36 2.34 12.27
CA ASP A 59 8.35 2.78 13.67
C ASP A 59 8.57 4.30 13.80
N ALA A 60 9.41 4.88 12.92
CA ALA A 60 9.65 6.32 12.87
C ALA A 60 8.48 7.10 12.23
N GLY A 61 7.44 6.42 11.76
CA GLY A 61 6.27 7.04 11.11
C GLY A 61 6.58 7.68 9.76
N MET A 62 7.65 7.25 9.09
CA MET A 62 8.03 7.74 7.77
C MET A 62 7.35 6.98 6.65
N VAL A 63 7.06 5.71 6.88
CA VAL A 63 6.43 4.81 5.92
C VAL A 63 5.34 3.96 6.59
N ASN A 64 4.54 3.28 5.77
CA ASN A 64 3.54 2.29 6.17
C ASN A 64 3.83 1.00 5.41
N ILE A 65 4.00 -0.09 6.12
CA ILE A 65 4.22 -1.41 5.52
C ILE A 65 2.85 -2.04 5.21
N CYS A 66 2.69 -2.51 3.98
CA CYS A 66 1.51 -3.23 3.51
C CYS A 66 1.89 -4.68 3.21
N TYR A 67 1.50 -5.62 4.08
CA TYR A 67 1.88 -7.01 3.98
C TYR A 67 1.00 -7.80 3.00
N CYS A 68 1.59 -8.79 2.33
CA CYS A 68 0.86 -9.70 1.44
C CYS A 68 0.10 -10.75 2.25
N LEU A 69 -1.21 -10.85 2.07
CA LEU A 69 -1.99 -11.95 2.63
C LEU A 69 -1.60 -13.27 1.95
N ASN A 70 -1.53 -14.34 2.74
CA ASN A 70 -1.41 -15.70 2.22
C ASN A 70 -2.69 -16.12 1.53
N PHE A 71 -3.82 -15.73 2.13
CA PHE A 71 -5.16 -15.93 1.61
C PHE A 71 -6.08 -14.81 2.14
N PRO A 72 -7.03 -14.26 1.34
CA PRO A 72 -7.94 -13.21 1.81
C PRO A 72 -9.11 -13.81 2.59
N GLU A 73 -8.89 -14.04 3.88
CA GLU A 73 -9.86 -14.53 4.86
C GLU A 73 -9.61 -13.89 6.22
N LEU A 74 -10.58 -13.97 7.11
CA LEU A 74 -10.46 -13.52 8.50
C LEU A 74 -9.90 -14.64 9.40
N PRO A 75 -9.07 -14.34 10.41
CA PRO A 75 -8.54 -13.02 10.76
C PRO A 75 -7.34 -12.61 9.90
N LEU A 76 -7.21 -11.34 9.55
CA LEU A 76 -6.07 -10.82 8.77
C LEU A 76 -4.74 -10.94 9.52
N GLN A 77 -4.78 -10.73 10.84
CA GLN A 77 -3.60 -10.83 11.68
C GLN A 77 -3.16 -12.30 11.83
N GLY A 78 -1.92 -12.57 11.47
CA GLY A 78 -1.37 -13.93 11.43
C GLY A 78 -1.56 -14.66 10.09
N ASN A 79 -2.32 -14.08 9.15
CA ASN A 79 -2.54 -14.65 7.82
C ASN A 79 -1.84 -13.85 6.72
N TYR A 80 -0.58 -13.47 6.94
CA TYR A 80 0.23 -12.76 5.96
C TYR A 80 1.67 -13.26 5.93
N ASP A 81 2.35 -13.03 4.80
CA ASP A 81 3.76 -13.29 4.59
C ASP A 81 4.56 -12.04 4.95
N ASP A 82 5.34 -12.07 6.03
CA ASP A 82 6.15 -10.94 6.51
C ASP A 82 7.37 -10.66 5.62
N THR A 83 7.65 -11.54 4.64
CA THR A 83 8.70 -11.35 3.64
C THR A 83 8.21 -10.72 2.34
N LYS A 84 6.88 -10.62 2.16
CA LYS A 84 6.25 -10.04 0.99
C LYS A 84 5.45 -8.80 1.39
N TYR A 85 5.93 -7.63 1.01
CA TYR A 85 5.26 -6.37 1.35
C TYR A 85 5.46 -5.30 0.27
N LYS A 86 4.54 -4.34 0.26
CA LYS A 86 4.67 -3.03 -0.39
C LYS A 86 5.02 -2.01 0.69
N ILE A 87 5.68 -0.90 0.33
CA ILE A 87 5.98 0.20 1.25
C ILE A 87 5.36 1.46 0.67
N TYR A 88 4.52 2.14 1.46
CA TYR A 88 3.95 3.43 1.15
C TYR A 88 4.52 4.49 2.07
N PHE A 89 4.58 5.74 1.63
CA PHE A 89 4.92 6.85 2.52
C PHE A 89 3.77 7.15 3.48
N ALA A 90 4.11 7.48 4.72
CA ALA A 90 3.12 7.88 5.73
C ALA A 90 2.49 9.25 5.42
N ASP A 91 3.15 10.04 4.58
CA ASP A 91 2.68 11.29 4.01
C ASP A 91 2.95 11.29 2.50
N SER A 92 1.89 11.42 1.70
CA SER A 92 1.98 11.47 0.24
C SER A 92 2.78 12.69 -0.27
N GLY A 93 2.89 13.75 0.53
CA GLY A 93 3.75 14.89 0.25
C GLY A 93 5.22 14.52 0.18
N LEU A 94 5.70 13.54 0.99
CA LEU A 94 7.06 13.02 0.90
C LEU A 94 7.31 12.34 -0.45
N LEU A 95 6.35 11.55 -0.94
CA LEU A 95 6.46 10.90 -2.25
C LEU A 95 6.57 11.94 -3.38
N VAL A 96 5.76 13.02 -3.31
CA VAL A 96 5.81 14.11 -4.30
C VAL A 96 7.10 14.91 -4.18
N ALA A 97 7.57 15.20 -2.97
CA ALA A 97 8.81 15.97 -2.75
C ALA A 97 10.08 15.24 -3.25
N MET A 98 10.02 13.92 -3.44
CA MET A 98 11.12 13.13 -4.02
C MET A 98 11.17 13.14 -5.55
N LEU A 99 10.20 13.78 -6.21
CA LEU A 99 10.23 14.03 -7.65
C LEU A 99 11.09 15.25 -7.98
N ASP A 100 11.64 15.28 -9.19
CA ASP A 100 12.22 16.49 -9.77
C ASP A 100 11.14 17.58 -10.00
N GLU A 101 11.58 18.81 -10.21
CA GLU A 101 10.68 19.96 -10.34
C GLU A 101 9.74 19.82 -11.55
N GLU A 102 10.23 19.26 -12.65
CA GLU A 102 9.47 19.05 -13.88
C GLU A 102 8.33 18.03 -13.65
N ALA A 103 8.61 16.93 -12.94
CA ALA A 103 7.60 15.94 -12.62
C ALA A 103 6.56 16.45 -11.61
N GLN A 104 6.97 17.31 -10.65
CA GLN A 104 6.03 17.99 -9.75
C GLN A 104 5.10 18.94 -10.53
N GLU A 105 5.64 19.68 -11.53
CA GLU A 105 4.84 20.54 -12.39
C GLU A 105 3.88 19.73 -13.28
N ASP A 106 4.32 18.58 -13.79
CA ASP A 106 3.49 17.66 -14.55
C ASP A 106 2.32 17.12 -13.73
N LEU A 107 2.55 16.88 -12.40
CA LEU A 107 1.45 16.54 -11.48
C LEU A 107 0.46 17.70 -11.33
N ARG A 108 0.94 18.93 -11.10
CA ARG A 108 0.10 20.12 -10.95
C ARG A 108 -0.75 20.39 -12.18
N THR A 109 -0.17 20.23 -13.34
CA THR A 109 -0.85 20.41 -14.63
C THR A 109 -1.68 19.20 -15.08
N ASN A 110 -1.81 18.18 -14.21
CA ASN A 110 -2.57 16.94 -14.44
C ASN A 110 -2.14 16.16 -15.70
N LYS A 111 -0.88 16.27 -16.08
CA LYS A 111 -0.33 15.45 -17.17
C LYS A 111 -0.37 13.97 -16.84
N ASN A 112 -0.32 13.14 -17.86
CA ASN A 112 -0.34 11.69 -17.69
C ASN A 112 1.06 11.19 -17.29
N LEU A 113 1.29 10.94 -16.01
CA LEU A 113 2.53 10.38 -15.47
C LEU A 113 2.52 8.83 -15.43
N GLY A 114 1.61 8.19 -16.17
CA GLY A 114 1.57 6.73 -16.28
C GLY A 114 1.44 6.01 -14.94
N VAL A 115 2.36 5.08 -14.70
CA VAL A 115 2.36 4.20 -13.51
C VAL A 115 2.58 4.99 -12.22
N TYR A 116 3.35 6.09 -12.27
CA TYR A 116 3.62 6.92 -11.08
C TYR A 116 2.34 7.53 -10.50
N LYS A 117 1.41 7.98 -11.36
CA LYS A 117 0.12 8.51 -10.91
C LYS A 117 -0.72 7.45 -10.19
N GLY A 118 -0.65 6.20 -10.64
CA GLY A 118 -1.27 5.07 -9.94
C GLY A 118 -0.66 4.84 -8.56
N ALA A 119 0.67 4.89 -8.46
CA ALA A 119 1.39 4.76 -7.19
C ALA A 119 1.01 5.87 -6.20
N LEU A 120 0.91 7.12 -6.68
CA LEU A 120 0.51 8.24 -5.84
C LEU A 120 -0.91 8.07 -5.28
N TYR A 121 -1.88 7.66 -6.11
CA TYR A 121 -3.25 7.44 -5.63
C TYR A 121 -3.34 6.28 -4.64
N GLU A 122 -2.60 5.18 -4.86
CA GLU A 122 -2.53 4.11 -3.87
C GLU A 122 -1.90 4.60 -2.57
N ASN A 123 -0.84 5.42 -2.64
CA ASN A 123 -0.23 5.99 -1.44
C ASN A 123 -1.23 6.86 -0.66
N VAL A 124 -1.98 7.74 -1.34
CA VAL A 124 -3.02 8.59 -0.72
C VAL A 124 -4.08 7.75 -0.01
N VAL A 125 -4.56 6.68 -0.66
CA VAL A 125 -5.55 5.78 -0.05
C VAL A 125 -4.95 5.01 1.11
N GLY A 126 -3.75 4.44 0.96
CA GLY A 126 -3.03 3.72 2.03
C GLY A 126 -2.78 4.60 3.25
N GLU A 127 -2.32 5.85 3.04
CA GLU A 127 -2.15 6.85 4.09
C GLU A 127 -3.47 7.11 4.84
N ALA A 128 -4.57 7.32 4.10
CA ALA A 128 -5.89 7.57 4.70
C ALA A 128 -6.39 6.36 5.53
N LEU A 129 -6.15 5.14 5.06
CA LEU A 129 -6.49 3.91 5.79
C LEU A 129 -5.72 3.79 7.10
N VAL A 130 -4.41 4.05 7.09
CA VAL A 130 -3.58 4.01 8.31
C VAL A 130 -4.02 5.09 9.30
N LYS A 131 -4.26 6.32 8.84
CA LYS A 131 -4.78 7.42 9.69
C LYS A 131 -6.17 7.12 10.27
N ALA A 132 -6.96 6.29 9.59
CA ALA A 132 -8.22 5.75 10.10
C ALA A 132 -8.03 4.58 11.10
N GLY A 133 -6.79 4.12 11.32
CA GLY A 133 -6.43 3.05 12.26
C GLY A 133 -6.49 1.63 11.68
N TYR A 134 -6.46 1.49 10.36
CA TYR A 134 -6.31 0.20 9.71
C TYR A 134 -4.83 -0.17 9.54
N LYS A 135 -4.51 -1.45 9.69
CA LYS A 135 -3.26 -2.03 9.18
C LYS A 135 -3.42 -2.34 7.71
N LEU A 136 -2.38 -2.15 6.93
CA LEU A 136 -2.43 -2.37 5.48
C LEU A 136 -2.11 -3.82 5.14
N TYR A 137 -2.96 -4.41 4.33
CA TYR A 137 -2.77 -5.71 3.72
C TYR A 137 -3.16 -5.65 2.25
N TYR A 138 -2.42 -6.36 1.39
CA TYR A 138 -2.76 -6.57 -0.01
C TYR A 138 -2.80 -8.06 -0.31
N TYR A 139 -3.32 -8.44 -1.44
CA TYR A 139 -3.28 -9.83 -1.91
C TYR A 139 -2.80 -9.90 -3.35
N LYS A 140 -1.92 -10.84 -3.60
CA LYS A 140 -1.48 -11.17 -4.95
C LYS A 140 -1.29 -12.67 -5.04
N ARG A 141 -2.00 -13.28 -5.97
CA ARG A 141 -1.88 -14.69 -6.26
C ARG A 141 -0.73 -14.91 -7.24
N ASP A 142 0.25 -15.74 -6.86
CA ASP A 142 1.49 -15.92 -7.62
C ASP A 142 1.27 -16.56 -9.01
N ASP A 143 0.22 -17.39 -9.18
CA ASP A 143 -0.10 -18.15 -10.39
C ASP A 143 -1.17 -17.47 -11.28
N SER A 144 -1.55 -16.24 -11.00
CA SER A 144 -2.59 -15.52 -11.74
C SER A 144 -2.39 -14.00 -11.74
N THR A 145 -3.26 -13.31 -12.48
CA THR A 145 -3.35 -11.85 -12.48
C THR A 145 -4.19 -11.29 -11.34
N LEU A 146 -4.65 -12.16 -10.41
CA LEU A 146 -5.46 -11.73 -9.27
C LEU A 146 -4.59 -10.94 -8.30
N GLU A 147 -4.80 -9.65 -8.25
CA GLU A 147 -4.16 -8.73 -7.32
C GLU A 147 -5.22 -7.77 -6.79
N GLN A 148 -5.13 -7.43 -5.49
CA GLN A 148 -6.00 -6.50 -4.81
C GLN A 148 -5.15 -5.55 -3.97
N ASP A 149 -5.38 -4.24 -4.08
CA ASP A 149 -4.49 -3.22 -3.52
C ASP A 149 -4.51 -3.19 -2.00
N PHE A 150 -5.72 -3.20 -1.39
CA PHE A 150 -5.85 -3.22 0.06
C PHE A 150 -7.04 -4.07 0.51
N PHE A 151 -7.04 -4.36 1.83
CA PHE A 151 -8.18 -4.97 2.52
C PHE A 151 -8.45 -4.22 3.82
N VAL A 152 -9.72 -4.02 4.12
CA VAL A 152 -10.19 -3.61 5.44
C VAL A 152 -11.23 -4.59 5.94
N ARG A 153 -11.39 -4.66 7.26
CA ARG A 153 -12.41 -5.53 7.86
C ARG A 153 -13.46 -4.72 8.58
N THR A 154 -14.69 -5.22 8.54
CA THR A 154 -15.76 -4.90 9.49
C THR A 154 -15.85 -5.99 10.58
N ALA A 155 -16.90 -5.97 11.39
CA ALA A 155 -17.14 -7.05 12.35
C ALA A 155 -17.43 -8.40 11.66
N SER A 156 -18.08 -8.37 10.47
CA SER A 156 -18.66 -9.54 9.79
C SER A 156 -18.06 -9.83 8.41
N ALA A 157 -17.33 -8.88 7.81
CA ALA A 157 -16.90 -9.01 6.43
C ALA A 157 -15.45 -8.53 6.20
N LEU A 158 -14.83 -9.06 5.17
CA LEU A 158 -13.57 -8.63 4.60
C LEU A 158 -13.86 -7.85 3.30
N ILE A 159 -13.42 -6.61 3.23
CA ILE A 159 -13.72 -5.70 2.13
C ILE A 159 -12.45 -5.42 1.33
N PRO A 160 -12.33 -5.93 0.10
CA PRO A 160 -11.25 -5.57 -0.82
C PRO A 160 -11.40 -4.11 -1.28
N ILE A 161 -10.27 -3.42 -1.37
CA ILE A 161 -10.17 -2.04 -1.85
C ILE A 161 -9.28 -2.00 -3.07
N GLU A 162 -9.78 -1.41 -4.15
CA GLU A 162 -9.06 -1.19 -5.40
C GLU A 162 -8.89 0.29 -5.66
N VAL A 163 -7.70 0.71 -6.09
CA VAL A 163 -7.39 2.09 -6.44
C VAL A 163 -7.11 2.20 -7.93
N LYS A 164 -7.89 2.98 -8.65
CA LYS A 164 -7.77 3.13 -10.10
C LYS A 164 -7.49 4.59 -10.49
N ALA A 165 -6.33 4.84 -11.09
CA ALA A 165 -5.98 6.17 -11.62
C ALA A 165 -6.89 6.64 -12.78
N LYS A 166 -7.54 5.70 -13.46
CA LYS A 166 -8.52 5.93 -14.54
C LYS A 166 -9.74 5.05 -14.31
N ASN A 167 -10.88 5.40 -14.94
CA ASN A 167 -12.03 4.51 -14.94
C ASN A 167 -11.67 3.18 -15.60
N GLY A 168 -11.57 2.14 -14.78
CA GLY A 168 -11.20 0.80 -15.18
C GLY A 168 -12.09 -0.24 -14.53
N THR A 169 -12.11 -1.45 -15.10
CA THR A 169 -12.82 -2.59 -14.53
C THR A 169 -12.06 -3.16 -13.33
N ALA A 170 -12.78 -3.46 -12.25
CA ALA A 170 -12.24 -4.13 -11.06
C ALA A 170 -12.36 -5.66 -11.20
N LYS A 171 -11.65 -6.26 -12.17
CA LYS A 171 -11.77 -7.70 -12.48
C LYS A 171 -11.39 -8.59 -11.29
N SER A 172 -10.27 -8.30 -10.64
CA SER A 172 -9.81 -9.05 -9.47
C SER A 172 -10.84 -8.99 -8.33
N MET A 173 -11.38 -7.81 -8.06
CA MET A 173 -12.41 -7.61 -7.04
C MET A 173 -13.68 -8.40 -7.34
N ARG A 174 -14.18 -8.37 -8.59
CA ARG A 174 -15.33 -9.19 -8.99
C ARG A 174 -15.08 -10.68 -8.80
N THR A 175 -13.87 -11.17 -9.12
CA THR A 175 -13.49 -12.55 -8.87
C THR A 175 -13.52 -12.89 -7.38
N LEU A 176 -13.07 -11.98 -6.52
CA LEU A 176 -13.13 -12.17 -5.06
C LEU A 176 -14.56 -12.23 -4.55
N ILE A 177 -15.44 -11.32 -5.02
CA ILE A 177 -16.84 -11.24 -4.59
C ILE A 177 -17.66 -12.44 -5.08
N SER A 178 -17.46 -12.88 -6.34
CA SER A 178 -18.29 -13.92 -6.96
C SER A 178 -17.89 -15.36 -6.62
N SER A 179 -16.74 -15.56 -5.99
CA SER A 179 -16.20 -16.89 -5.74
C SER A 179 -16.49 -17.35 -4.32
N GLU A 180 -17.20 -18.46 -4.15
CA GLU A 180 -17.48 -19.11 -2.85
C GLU A 180 -16.21 -19.42 -2.04
N LYS A 181 -15.04 -19.45 -2.72
CA LYS A 181 -13.75 -19.65 -2.08
C LYS A 181 -13.39 -18.52 -1.09
N TYR A 182 -13.93 -17.33 -1.29
CA TYR A 182 -13.66 -16.13 -0.48
C TYR A 182 -14.90 -15.75 0.34
N ALA A 183 -15.30 -16.66 1.22
CA ALA A 183 -16.57 -16.61 1.94
C ALA A 183 -16.81 -15.34 2.79
N ASP A 184 -15.74 -14.67 3.21
CA ASP A 184 -15.82 -13.42 3.99
C ASP A 184 -16.00 -12.16 3.13
N ILE A 185 -15.99 -12.30 1.77
CA ILE A 185 -16.02 -11.18 0.84
C ILE A 185 -17.35 -11.15 0.09
N HIS A 186 -18.20 -10.15 0.39
CA HIS A 186 -19.51 -10.00 -0.22
C HIS A 186 -19.65 -8.75 -1.07
N CYS A 187 -18.81 -7.76 -0.81
CA CYS A 187 -18.76 -6.51 -1.56
C CYS A 187 -17.34 -5.97 -1.62
N GLY A 188 -17.12 -4.91 -2.40
CA GLY A 188 -15.83 -4.26 -2.52
C GLY A 188 -15.94 -2.74 -2.66
N ILE A 189 -14.81 -2.07 -2.47
CA ILE A 189 -14.72 -0.61 -2.60
C ILE A 189 -13.67 -0.24 -3.63
N LYS A 190 -14.05 0.63 -4.55
CA LYS A 190 -13.19 1.16 -5.59
C LYS A 190 -13.01 2.67 -5.41
N PHE A 191 -11.77 3.12 -5.28
CA PHE A 191 -11.41 4.53 -5.29
C PHE A 191 -10.98 4.97 -6.68
N THR A 192 -11.55 6.08 -7.18
CA THR A 192 -11.29 6.62 -8.52
C THR A 192 -11.31 8.16 -8.51
N GLY A 193 -10.94 8.77 -9.65
CA GLY A 193 -11.17 10.20 -9.87
C GLY A 193 -12.63 10.54 -10.28
N GLY A 194 -13.53 9.55 -10.34
CA GLY A 194 -14.93 9.72 -10.67
C GLY A 194 -15.82 10.09 -9.50
N ASN A 195 -17.13 10.02 -9.71
CA ASN A 195 -18.13 10.31 -8.69
C ASN A 195 -18.51 9.04 -7.90
N ILE A 196 -19.31 9.23 -6.83
CA ILE A 196 -19.90 8.15 -6.05
C ILE A 196 -20.81 7.29 -6.94
N GLY A 197 -20.72 5.97 -6.77
CA GLY A 197 -21.54 5.01 -7.51
C GLY A 197 -21.60 3.64 -6.84
N TYR A 198 -22.53 2.81 -7.29
CA TYR A 198 -22.68 1.42 -6.86
C TYR A 198 -23.10 0.55 -8.04
N SER A 199 -22.40 -0.53 -8.28
CA SER A 199 -22.79 -1.56 -9.24
C SER A 199 -22.08 -2.88 -8.94
N ASP A 200 -22.74 -4.01 -9.13
CA ASP A 200 -22.17 -5.36 -9.00
C ASP A 200 -21.46 -5.56 -7.64
N ASP A 201 -22.10 -5.16 -6.55
CA ASP A 201 -21.58 -5.21 -5.18
C ASP A 201 -20.26 -4.44 -4.97
N ILE A 202 -19.98 -3.46 -5.84
CA ILE A 202 -18.83 -2.57 -5.77
C ILE A 202 -19.30 -1.13 -5.53
N TYR A 203 -18.92 -0.60 -4.38
CA TYR A 203 -19.06 0.82 -4.07
C TYR A 203 -17.89 1.60 -4.69
N THR A 204 -18.20 2.67 -5.39
CA THR A 204 -17.19 3.55 -6.01
C THR A 204 -17.18 4.88 -5.28
N PHE A 205 -16.00 5.33 -4.88
CA PHE A 205 -15.80 6.61 -4.19
C PHE A 205 -14.67 7.43 -4.84
N PRO A 206 -14.76 8.77 -4.83
CA PRO A 206 -13.62 9.64 -5.08
C PRO A 206 -12.49 9.39 -4.06
N TYR A 207 -11.22 9.59 -4.45
CA TYR A 207 -10.07 9.38 -3.56
C TYR A 207 -10.17 10.15 -2.25
N PHE A 208 -10.67 11.38 -2.27
CA PHE A 208 -10.81 12.22 -1.07
C PHE A 208 -11.84 11.67 -0.07
N CYS A 209 -12.64 10.68 -0.43
CA CYS A 209 -13.52 9.99 0.51
C CYS A 209 -12.81 8.90 1.33
N ALA A 210 -11.56 8.56 1.00
CA ALA A 210 -10.84 7.48 1.69
C ALA A 210 -10.71 7.71 3.21
N PHE A 211 -10.52 8.97 3.65
CA PHE A 211 -10.45 9.32 5.08
C PHE A 211 -11.80 9.18 5.81
N LEU A 212 -12.93 9.13 5.09
CA LEU A 212 -14.27 8.92 5.66
C LEU A 212 -14.67 7.44 5.72
N LEU A 213 -13.87 6.54 5.13
CA LEU A 213 -14.23 5.15 4.93
C LEU A 213 -14.63 4.45 6.23
N LYS A 214 -13.85 4.63 7.30
CA LYS A 214 -14.17 4.01 8.60
C LYS A 214 -15.51 4.44 9.16
N ARG A 215 -15.85 5.73 9.02
CA ARG A 215 -17.16 6.27 9.44
C ARG A 215 -18.28 5.70 8.57
N TYR A 216 -18.06 5.58 7.26
CA TYR A 216 -19.02 4.99 6.34
C TYR A 216 -19.31 3.53 6.71
N LEU A 217 -18.25 2.71 6.88
CA LEU A 217 -18.39 1.29 7.21
C LEU A 217 -19.01 1.05 8.60
N ALA A 218 -18.84 1.97 9.55
CA ALA A 218 -19.47 1.87 10.88
C ALA A 218 -20.99 2.15 10.86
N GLY A 219 -21.50 2.82 9.82
CA GLY A 219 -22.92 3.14 9.68
C GLY A 219 -23.64 2.36 8.58
N ALA A 220 -22.92 1.56 7.82
CA ALA A 220 -23.48 0.76 6.73
C ALA A 220 -23.67 -0.70 7.18
N ASP A 221 -24.80 -1.27 6.85
CA ASP A 221 -25.06 -2.71 7.01
C ASP A 221 -24.36 -3.48 5.86
N ILE A 222 -23.02 -3.53 5.92
CA ILE A 222 -22.16 -4.19 4.93
C ILE A 222 -21.44 -5.37 5.58
#